data_76611d1b05fc1719c1c980a3ae718b68
#
_entry.id   76611d1b05fc1719c1c980a3ae718b68
#
_cell.length_a   1.000
_cell.length_b   1.000
_cell.length_c   1.000
_cell.angle_alpha   90.00
_cell.angle_beta   90.00
_cell.angle_gamma   90.00
#
_symmetry.space_group_name_H-M   'P 1'
#
loop_
_entity.id
_entity.type
_entity.pdbx_description
1 polymer ?
#
loop_
_entity_poly.entity_id
_entity_poly.type
_entity_poly.pdbx_seq_one_letter_code
_entity_poly.pdbx_strand_id
1 'polypeptide(L)'
;MKIDNILFDKLVVEAQSSPRRRMNFDLRTQADAPAGVGSSEWADQSQRMLNVLMTDTVIPIHRHTETSETVIVCRGKVREEFYDADGNKTAEFLLEAGGNCPGVQVPKGQYHKLVCLEDGSVIFEAKDRAYDPVGTEEFLKIVK
;
A
#
# COMPACT_ATOMS: atom_id res chain seq x y z
N MET A 1 -10.59 14.91 10.57
CA MET A 1 -9.11 14.72 10.59
C MET A 1 -8.53 15.35 9.34
N LYS A 2 -7.40 16.04 9.46
CA LYS A 2 -6.67 16.55 8.28
C LYS A 2 -5.66 15.54 7.80
N ILE A 3 -5.53 15.42 6.50
CA ILE A 3 -4.44 14.67 5.86
C ILE A 3 -3.42 15.72 5.42
N ASP A 4 -2.45 15.97 6.28
CA ASP A 4 -1.46 17.04 6.13
C ASP A 4 -0.06 16.58 6.54
N ASN A 5 0.92 17.47 6.44
CA ASN A 5 2.31 17.14 6.78
C ASN A 5 2.50 16.78 8.25
N ILE A 6 1.66 17.30 9.16
CA ILE A 6 1.74 16.94 10.58
C ILE A 6 1.38 15.47 10.76
N LEU A 7 0.33 15.00 10.09
CA LEU A 7 -0.03 13.58 10.09
C LEU A 7 1.07 12.74 9.46
N PHE A 8 1.61 13.16 8.33
CA PHE A 8 2.68 12.42 7.64
C PHE A 8 3.92 12.28 8.51
N ASP A 9 4.36 13.36 9.16
CA ASP A 9 5.53 13.34 10.04
C ASP A 9 5.33 12.38 11.22
N LYS A 10 4.14 12.36 11.81
CA LYS A 10 3.79 11.41 12.87
C LYS A 10 3.88 9.97 12.39
N LEU A 11 3.32 9.66 11.22
CA LEU A 11 3.33 8.32 10.67
C LEU A 11 4.74 7.87 10.25
N VAL A 12 5.59 8.81 9.81
CA VAL A 12 7.00 8.53 9.52
C VAL A 12 7.74 8.06 10.78
N VAL A 13 7.52 8.72 11.91
CA VAL A 13 8.12 8.30 13.19
C VAL A 13 7.67 6.88 13.55
N GLU A 14 6.39 6.56 13.38
CA GLU A 14 5.87 5.22 13.63
C GLU A 14 6.46 4.18 12.68
N ALA A 15 6.62 4.51 11.41
CA ALA A 15 7.24 3.62 10.42
C ALA A 15 8.72 3.34 10.75
N GLN A 16 9.46 4.37 11.20
CA GLN A 16 10.86 4.23 11.63
C GLN A 16 11.01 3.27 12.81
N SER A 17 10.03 3.25 13.70
CA SER A 17 10.04 2.39 14.90
C SER A 17 9.44 1.00 14.65
N SER A 18 8.83 0.79 13.49
CA SER A 18 8.22 -0.50 13.14
C SER A 18 9.28 -1.53 12.75
N PRO A 19 9.19 -2.78 13.23
CA PRO A 19 10.05 -3.86 12.75
C PRO A 19 9.94 -4.10 11.24
N ARG A 20 8.77 -3.80 10.65
CA ARG A 20 8.53 -3.94 9.21
C ARG A 20 9.06 -2.75 8.40
N ARG A 21 9.50 -1.69 9.07
CA ARG A 21 9.98 -0.46 8.45
C ARG A 21 8.94 0.19 7.54
N ARG A 22 7.67 0.03 7.91
CA ARG A 22 6.52 0.66 7.29
C ARG A 22 5.36 0.75 8.26
N MET A 23 4.40 1.64 7.96
CA MET A 23 3.21 1.87 8.76
C MET A 23 2.00 2.01 7.85
N ASN A 24 0.96 1.22 8.12
CA ASN A 24 -0.34 1.34 7.46
C ASN A 24 -1.30 2.13 8.34
N PHE A 25 -1.92 3.15 7.80
CA PHE A 25 -2.90 3.96 8.51
C PHE A 25 -4.23 3.95 7.74
N ASP A 26 -5.23 3.28 8.31
CA ASP A 26 -6.56 3.14 7.70
C ASP A 26 -7.34 4.44 7.88
N LEU A 27 -7.78 5.05 6.76
CA LEU A 27 -8.55 6.28 6.75
C LEU A 27 -10.05 6.05 6.94
N ARG A 28 -10.51 4.81 6.86
CA ARG A 28 -11.88 4.43 7.25
C ARG A 28 -11.95 4.52 8.76
N THR A 29 -12.45 5.53 9.28
CA THR A 29 -12.21 5.96 10.61
C THR A 29 -12.33 4.95 11.73
N GLN A 30 -11.37 5.01 12.58
CA GLN A 30 -11.36 4.33 13.85
C GLN A 30 -12.52 4.76 14.78
N ALA A 31 -13.08 5.96 14.57
CA ALA A 31 -14.23 6.45 15.35
C ALA A 31 -15.49 5.61 15.13
N ASP A 32 -15.65 5.05 13.92
CA ASP A 32 -16.80 4.26 13.54
C ASP A 32 -16.53 2.76 13.56
N ALA A 33 -15.33 2.34 13.99
CA ALA A 33 -14.97 0.94 14.07
C ALA A 33 -15.66 0.26 15.22
N PRO A 34 -16.46 -0.82 15.00
CA PRO A 34 -17.05 -1.58 16.07
C PRO A 34 -15.99 -2.23 16.94
N ALA A 35 -16.17 -2.20 18.26
CA ALA A 35 -15.26 -2.84 19.19
C ALA A 35 -15.23 -4.36 18.95
N GLY A 36 -14.02 -4.93 18.90
CA GLY A 36 -13.83 -6.38 18.74
C GLY A 36 -14.05 -6.93 17.33
N VAL A 37 -14.30 -6.07 16.36
CA VAL A 37 -14.49 -6.44 14.96
C VAL A 37 -13.26 -6.04 14.13
N GLY A 38 -12.72 -6.98 13.36
CA GLY A 38 -11.59 -6.70 12.46
C GLY A 38 -11.98 -5.77 11.34
N SER A 39 -11.00 -5.04 10.78
CA SER A 39 -11.25 -4.02 9.76
C SER A 39 -11.86 -4.56 8.46
N SER A 40 -11.63 -5.84 8.14
CA SER A 40 -12.26 -6.51 6.99
C SER A 40 -13.76 -6.71 7.14
N GLU A 41 -14.29 -6.63 8.39
CA GLU A 41 -15.70 -6.83 8.70
C GLU A 41 -16.46 -5.52 8.94
N TRP A 42 -15.80 -4.36 8.78
CA TRP A 42 -16.48 -3.07 8.92
C TRP A 42 -17.48 -2.86 7.79
N ALA A 43 -18.57 -2.16 8.10
CA ALA A 43 -19.61 -1.86 7.10
C ALA A 43 -19.07 -1.07 5.91
N ASP A 44 -18.11 -0.15 6.14
CA ASP A 44 -17.41 0.56 5.07
C ASP A 44 -16.32 -0.35 4.49
N GLN A 45 -16.59 -0.94 3.34
CA GLN A 45 -15.65 -1.81 2.63
C GLN A 45 -14.75 -1.06 1.64
N SER A 46 -14.98 0.22 1.44
CA SER A 46 -14.15 1.05 0.56
C SER A 46 -12.84 1.38 1.25
N GLN A 47 -11.83 0.58 1.06
CA GLN A 47 -10.54 0.78 1.72
C GLN A 47 -9.82 2.01 1.19
N ARG A 48 -9.41 2.86 2.12
CA ARG A 48 -8.60 4.05 1.86
C ARG A 48 -7.53 4.11 2.95
N MET A 49 -6.28 4.08 2.55
CA MET A 49 -5.18 3.90 3.50
C MET A 49 -4.00 4.78 3.12
N LEU A 50 -3.32 5.32 4.11
CA LEU A 50 -1.98 5.87 3.96
C LEU A 50 -0.97 4.77 4.33
N ASN A 51 0.04 4.63 3.51
CA ASN A 51 1.12 3.70 3.75
C ASN A 51 2.43 4.48 3.76
N VAL A 52 3.17 4.41 4.86
CA VAL A 52 4.43 5.12 5.02
C VAL A 52 5.57 4.13 5.01
N LEU A 53 6.57 4.39 4.18
CA LEU A 53 7.60 3.41 3.83
C LEU A 53 8.99 3.97 4.11
N MET A 54 9.87 3.10 4.65
CA MET A 54 11.31 3.31 4.70
C MET A 54 11.98 2.58 3.55
N THR A 55 13.16 3.00 3.13
CA THR A 55 13.86 2.40 1.98
C THR A 55 14.27 0.95 2.20
N ASP A 56 14.42 0.54 3.45
CA ASP A 56 14.78 -0.84 3.82
C ASP A 56 13.57 -1.74 4.09
N THR A 57 12.33 -1.23 3.92
CA THR A 57 11.16 -2.10 4.01
C THR A 57 11.13 -3.09 2.85
N VAL A 58 10.72 -4.32 3.14
CA VAL A 58 10.59 -5.38 2.13
C VAL A 58 9.12 -5.72 1.95
N ILE A 59 8.62 -5.48 0.75
CA ILE A 59 7.25 -5.84 0.37
C ILE A 59 7.37 -7.01 -0.61
N PRO A 60 6.84 -8.19 -0.27
CA PRO A 60 6.89 -9.33 -1.19
C PRO A 60 6.00 -9.11 -2.40
N ILE A 61 6.32 -9.79 -3.50
CA ILE A 61 5.48 -9.79 -4.70
C ILE A 61 4.16 -10.47 -4.35
N HIS A 62 3.05 -9.77 -4.58
CA HIS A 62 1.70 -10.22 -4.23
C HIS A 62 0.68 -9.72 -5.24
N ARG A 63 -0.53 -10.24 -5.17
CA ARG A 63 -1.67 -9.74 -5.93
C ARG A 63 -2.92 -9.72 -5.06
N HIS A 64 -3.86 -8.87 -5.43
CA HIS A 64 -5.21 -8.85 -4.89
C HIS A 64 -6.14 -9.50 -5.91
N THR A 65 -6.81 -10.58 -5.51
CA THR A 65 -7.59 -11.40 -6.44
C THR A 65 -8.97 -10.83 -6.74
N GLU A 66 -9.50 -9.97 -5.84
CA GLU A 66 -10.88 -9.48 -5.90
C GLU A 66 -10.99 -8.00 -6.25
N THR A 67 -9.89 -7.24 -6.15
CA THR A 67 -9.93 -5.79 -6.34
C THR A 67 -8.79 -5.29 -7.20
N SER A 68 -9.03 -4.19 -7.91
CA SER A 68 -7.96 -3.33 -8.39
C SER A 68 -7.51 -2.40 -7.26
N GLU A 69 -6.38 -1.73 -7.45
CA GLU A 69 -5.82 -0.83 -6.45
C GLU A 69 -5.34 0.45 -7.13
N THR A 70 -5.71 1.59 -6.53
CA THR A 70 -5.17 2.89 -6.93
C THR A 70 -4.07 3.29 -5.95
N VAL A 71 -2.90 3.63 -6.45
CA VAL A 71 -1.76 4.08 -5.65
C VAL A 71 -1.36 5.48 -6.09
N ILE A 72 -1.34 6.43 -5.15
CA ILE A 72 -0.89 7.81 -5.40
C ILE A 72 0.19 8.16 -4.37
N VAL A 73 1.31 8.71 -4.83
CA VAL A 73 2.38 9.18 -3.94
C VAL A 73 2.05 10.58 -3.45
N CYS A 74 1.89 10.71 -2.14
CA CYS A 74 1.62 11.98 -1.48
C CYS A 74 2.90 12.71 -1.05
N ARG A 75 3.96 11.96 -0.76
CA ARG A 75 5.28 12.47 -0.35
C ARG A 75 6.35 11.47 -0.79
N GLY A 76 7.48 11.96 -1.28
CA GLY A 76 8.63 11.13 -1.62
C GLY A 76 8.55 10.45 -2.97
N LYS A 77 9.16 9.28 -3.05
CA LYS A 77 9.37 8.57 -4.31
C LYS A 77 9.36 7.06 -4.09
N VAL A 78 8.63 6.35 -4.93
CA VAL A 78 8.55 4.88 -4.91
C VAL A 78 8.64 4.35 -6.34
N ARG A 79 8.95 3.07 -6.46
CA ARG A 79 8.89 2.33 -7.72
C ARG A 79 7.86 1.20 -7.59
N GLU A 80 6.84 1.22 -8.43
CA GLU A 80 5.90 0.12 -8.55
C GLU A 80 6.39 -0.83 -9.63
N GLU A 81 6.43 -2.12 -9.32
CA GLU A 81 6.90 -3.17 -10.22
C GLU A 81 5.79 -4.20 -10.43
N PHE A 82 5.51 -4.51 -11.69
CA PHE A 82 4.57 -5.56 -12.08
C PHE A 82 5.33 -6.81 -12.50
N TYR A 83 4.74 -7.96 -12.19
CA TYR A 83 5.33 -9.28 -12.47
C TYR A 83 4.29 -10.21 -13.09
N ASP A 84 4.76 -11.16 -13.90
CA ASP A 84 3.95 -12.29 -14.32
C ASP A 84 3.97 -13.42 -13.24
N ALA A 85 3.21 -14.49 -13.49
CA ALA A 85 3.12 -15.60 -12.55
C ALA A 85 4.42 -16.40 -12.42
N ASP A 86 5.35 -16.26 -13.35
CA ASP A 86 6.66 -16.91 -13.33
C ASP A 86 7.72 -16.07 -12.60
N GLY A 87 7.34 -14.87 -12.15
CA GLY A 87 8.23 -13.96 -11.43
C GLY A 87 9.08 -13.06 -12.32
N ASN A 88 8.75 -12.94 -13.61
CA ASN A 88 9.40 -12.03 -14.51
C ASN A 88 8.78 -10.64 -14.41
N LYS A 89 9.62 -9.61 -14.30
CA LYS A 89 9.13 -8.22 -14.30
C LYS A 89 8.60 -7.87 -15.68
N THR A 90 7.34 -7.39 -15.74
CA THR A 90 6.68 -7.01 -17.00
C THR A 90 6.54 -5.51 -17.17
N ALA A 91 6.55 -4.75 -16.08
CA ALA A 91 6.47 -3.29 -16.12
C ALA A 91 7.09 -2.68 -14.86
N GLU A 92 7.49 -1.41 -14.97
CA GLU A 92 8.07 -0.65 -13.88
C GLU A 92 7.65 0.80 -14.01
N PHE A 93 7.20 1.40 -12.89
CA PHE A 93 6.73 2.78 -12.86
C PHE A 93 7.45 3.53 -11.74
N LEU A 94 8.14 4.60 -12.09
CA LEU A 94 8.71 5.51 -11.10
C LEU A 94 7.63 6.53 -10.72
N LEU A 95 7.23 6.54 -9.46
CA LEU A 95 6.17 7.40 -8.94
C LEU A 95 6.76 8.42 -7.98
N GLU A 96 6.42 9.70 -8.17
CA GLU A 96 6.97 10.79 -7.38
C GLU A 96 5.92 11.84 -7.09
N ALA A 97 5.82 12.25 -5.82
CA ALA A 97 4.94 13.34 -5.41
C ALA A 97 5.36 14.64 -6.13
N GLY A 98 4.38 15.29 -6.77
CA GLY A 98 4.64 16.52 -7.54
C GLY A 98 5.40 16.32 -8.86
N GLY A 99 5.69 15.08 -9.23
CA GLY A 99 6.38 14.76 -10.50
C GLY A 99 5.42 14.48 -11.66
N ASN A 100 5.97 14.01 -12.77
CA ASN A 100 5.19 13.71 -13.97
C ASN A 100 4.24 12.53 -13.80
N CYS A 101 4.58 11.59 -12.93
CA CYS A 101 3.78 10.38 -12.68
C CYS A 101 3.62 10.19 -11.16
N PRO A 102 2.58 10.75 -10.55
CA PRO A 102 2.37 10.61 -9.11
C PRO A 102 1.69 9.29 -8.71
N GLY A 103 1.12 8.54 -9.65
CA GLY A 103 0.36 7.34 -9.28
C GLY A 103 0.23 6.31 -10.38
N VAL A 104 -0.35 5.17 -10.01
CA VAL A 104 -0.57 4.03 -10.90
C VAL A 104 -1.85 3.30 -10.49
N GLN A 105 -2.52 2.71 -11.48
CA GLN A 105 -3.62 1.80 -11.26
C GLN A 105 -3.12 0.36 -11.43
N VAL A 106 -3.27 -0.44 -10.38
CA VAL A 106 -2.91 -1.86 -10.38
C VAL A 106 -4.15 -2.68 -10.70
N PRO A 107 -4.20 -3.39 -11.83
CA PRO A 107 -5.36 -4.22 -12.19
C PRO A 107 -5.58 -5.35 -11.17
N LYS A 108 -6.83 -5.79 -11.06
CA LYS A 108 -7.18 -6.98 -10.30
C LYS A 108 -6.36 -8.18 -10.78
N GLY A 109 -5.76 -8.91 -9.85
CA GLY A 109 -4.97 -10.10 -10.15
C GLY A 109 -3.53 -9.84 -10.60
N GLN A 110 -3.12 -8.58 -10.75
CA GLN A 110 -1.75 -8.23 -11.15
C GLN A 110 -0.77 -8.45 -10.00
N TYR A 111 0.20 -9.32 -10.19
CA TYR A 111 1.33 -9.45 -9.26
C TYR A 111 2.17 -8.18 -9.28
N HIS A 112 2.44 -7.63 -8.11
CA HIS A 112 3.17 -6.39 -7.97
C HIS A 112 3.87 -6.26 -6.62
N LYS A 113 4.78 -5.29 -6.53
CA LYS A 113 5.35 -4.81 -5.28
C LYS A 113 5.77 -3.36 -5.42
N LEU A 114 5.90 -2.69 -4.28
CA LEU A 114 6.50 -1.36 -4.18
C LEU A 114 7.91 -1.46 -3.62
N VAL A 115 8.79 -0.62 -4.16
CA VAL A 115 10.13 -0.38 -3.62
C VAL A 115 10.20 1.09 -3.22
N CYS A 116 10.46 1.36 -1.96
CA CYS A 116 10.62 2.73 -1.46
C CYS A 116 12.01 3.26 -1.86
N LEU A 117 12.06 4.41 -2.50
CA LEU A 117 13.29 5.04 -2.98
C LEU A 117 13.75 6.22 -2.11
N GLU A 118 12.87 6.71 -1.24
CA GLU A 118 13.15 7.85 -0.36
C GLU A 118 12.51 7.58 1.00
N ASP A 119 13.30 7.63 2.08
CA ASP A 119 12.82 7.38 3.43
C ASP A 119 11.67 8.31 3.80
N GLY A 120 10.62 7.74 4.38
CA GLY A 120 9.44 8.49 4.76
C GLY A 120 8.49 8.79 3.60
N SER A 121 8.59 8.07 2.50
CA SER A 121 7.61 8.18 1.41
C SER A 121 6.22 7.80 1.92
N VAL A 122 5.22 8.59 1.51
CA VAL A 122 3.82 8.40 1.89
C VAL A 122 3.01 8.14 0.62
N ILE A 123 2.34 7.01 0.59
CA ILE A 123 1.43 6.65 -0.49
C ILE A 123 0.00 6.56 0.03
N PHE A 124 -0.94 6.91 -0.83
CA PHE A 124 -2.37 6.67 -0.63
C PHE A 124 -2.79 5.48 -1.49
N GLU A 125 -3.45 4.52 -0.87
CA GLU A 125 -3.98 3.34 -1.54
C GLU A 125 -5.48 3.28 -1.38
N ALA A 126 -6.19 2.99 -2.48
CA ALA A 126 -7.63 2.81 -2.49
C ALA A 126 -8.01 1.49 -3.17
N LYS A 127 -8.87 0.73 -2.51
CA LYS A 127 -9.47 -0.51 -3.02
C LYS A 127 -10.95 -0.52 -2.65
N ASP A 128 -11.76 -1.25 -3.40
CA ASP A 128 -13.20 -1.36 -3.13
C ASP A 128 -13.55 -2.40 -2.06
N ARG A 129 -12.55 -3.07 -1.48
CA ARG A 129 -12.69 -3.99 -0.35
C ARG A 129 -11.59 -3.78 0.67
N ALA A 130 -11.94 -3.99 1.93
CA ALA A 130 -10.97 -3.99 3.02
C ALA A 130 -9.91 -5.07 2.81
N TYR A 131 -8.69 -4.76 3.25
CA TYR A 131 -7.59 -5.72 3.25
C TYR A 131 -7.97 -6.96 4.06
N ASP A 132 -7.93 -8.12 3.39
CA ASP A 132 -8.13 -9.43 4.00
C ASP A 132 -7.03 -10.37 3.48
N PRO A 133 -5.97 -10.59 4.26
CA PRO A 133 -4.85 -11.43 3.81
C PRO A 133 -5.22 -12.90 3.67
N VAL A 134 -6.29 -13.34 4.32
CA VAL A 134 -6.70 -14.76 4.31
C VAL A 134 -7.47 -15.11 3.03
N GLY A 135 -8.29 -14.18 2.54
CA GLY A 135 -9.23 -14.47 1.45
C GLY A 135 -8.87 -13.87 0.11
N THR A 136 -8.15 -12.76 0.05
CA THR A 136 -8.04 -11.95 -1.18
C THR A 136 -6.62 -11.60 -1.60
N GLU A 137 -5.62 -11.86 -0.76
CA GLU A 137 -4.22 -11.60 -1.10
C GLU A 137 -3.46 -12.89 -1.33
N GLU A 138 -2.75 -12.97 -2.44
CA GLU A 138 -1.89 -14.09 -2.77
C GLU A 138 -0.46 -13.62 -3.00
N PHE A 139 0.49 -14.32 -2.39
CA PHE A 139 1.91 -14.09 -2.60
C PHE A 139 2.43 -14.94 -3.75
N LEU A 140 3.33 -14.38 -4.55
CA LEU A 140 3.96 -15.12 -5.62
C LEU A 140 4.86 -16.21 -5.04
N LYS A 141 4.59 -17.45 -5.46
CA LYS A 141 5.42 -18.61 -5.11
C LYS A 141 6.22 -19.00 -6.35
N ILE A 142 7.53 -18.78 -6.27
CA ILE A 142 8.43 -19.24 -7.33
C ILE A 142 8.90 -20.63 -6.93
N VAL A 143 8.53 -21.60 -7.71
CA VAL A 143 9.05 -22.98 -7.56
C VAL A 143 10.39 -23.04 -8.26
N LYS A 144 11.44 -23.18 -7.47
CA LYS A 144 12.80 -23.39 -8.00
C LYS A 144 13.05 -24.86 -8.29
#